data_29b073708bf97cb383ba9763bfcb2a01
#
_entry.id   29b073708bf97cb383ba9763bfcb2a01
#
_cell.length_a   1.000
_cell.length_b   1.000
_cell.length_c   1.000
_cell.angle_alpha   90.00
_cell.angle_beta   90.00
_cell.angle_gamma   90.00
#
_symmetry.space_group_name_H-M   'P 1'
#
loop_
_entity.id
_entity.type
_entity.pdbx_description
1 polymer ?
#
loop_
_entity_poly.entity_id
_entity_poly.type
_entity_poly.pdbx_seq_one_letter_code
_entity_poly.pdbx_strand_id
1 'polypeptide(L)'
;LQRVTGEPEPLMRTVIYDEASDYMAAGLLHPPELPSLIWNFSAARHDHFPAPDLRRYHAPASQPLGYYFNVQFTNTGSHLADGEGPWKMEQNHRMLLDCGPDVRLSIVNSGNTREFPLTLSAHARMMWDFTRYDSERFLAEFCARHFGEKHGPQVAALYRDYFNAYWQQRKSDIPGFPRQYLFHDLRVARAARDLMRATVNPVPEAELLGDRGIGYYRIVPEDSGAATKVEAVRLGNQQAAARFAEVAHRCDTLSPQLDAQDRGFFDQSLRLQARLMAAASE
;
A
#
# COMPACT_ATOMS: atom_id res chain seq x y z
N LEU A 1 7.33 33.17 5.04
CA LEU A 1 7.49 32.27 6.19
C LEU A 1 8.44 32.84 7.23
N GLN A 2 9.62 33.30 6.88
CA GLN A 2 10.59 33.95 7.80
C GLN A 2 9.97 35.04 8.68
N ARG A 3 9.08 35.89 8.11
CA ARG A 3 8.34 36.92 8.88
C ARG A 3 7.37 36.32 9.91
N VAL A 4 6.86 35.11 9.69
CA VAL A 4 5.86 34.50 10.57
C VAL A 4 6.52 33.63 11.63
N THR A 5 7.54 32.87 11.24
CA THR A 5 8.21 31.93 12.14
C THR A 5 9.34 32.60 12.95
N GLY A 6 9.90 33.69 12.44
CA GLY A 6 11.12 34.30 13.00
C GLY A 6 12.40 33.51 12.71
N GLU A 7 12.27 32.37 12.03
CA GLU A 7 13.42 31.51 11.67
C GLU A 7 14.00 31.94 10.31
N PRO A 8 15.31 32.01 10.17
CA PRO A 8 15.96 32.39 8.91
C PRO A 8 15.74 31.35 7.81
N GLU A 9 15.67 30.07 8.17
CA GLU A 9 15.43 28.93 7.25
C GLU A 9 14.38 28.00 7.84
N PRO A 10 13.09 28.38 7.77
CA PRO A 10 12.04 27.52 8.28
C PRO A 10 11.94 26.24 7.45
N LEU A 11 11.87 25.09 8.13
CA LEU A 11 11.66 23.81 7.47
C LEU A 11 10.31 23.80 6.77
N MET A 12 10.32 23.51 5.48
CA MET A 12 9.14 23.46 4.62
C MET A 12 9.01 22.09 3.98
N ARG A 13 7.82 21.78 3.51
CA ARG A 13 7.58 20.58 2.68
C ARG A 13 6.64 20.91 1.53
N THR A 14 6.83 20.24 0.41
CA THR A 14 5.79 20.10 -0.61
C THR A 14 4.94 18.87 -0.31
N VAL A 15 3.82 18.73 -1.00
CA VAL A 15 3.10 17.48 -1.13
C VAL A 15 2.92 17.22 -2.62
N ILE A 16 3.77 16.36 -3.15
CA ILE A 16 3.73 15.96 -4.56
C ILE A 16 2.83 14.73 -4.63
N TYR A 17 1.56 14.98 -4.83
CA TYR A 17 0.48 14.01 -4.76
C TYR A 17 -0.25 13.96 -6.09
N ASP A 18 -0.61 12.78 -6.55
CA ASP A 18 -1.44 12.48 -7.72
C ASP A 18 -1.17 13.42 -8.93
N GLU A 19 -2.02 14.41 -9.16
CA GLU A 19 -1.90 15.35 -10.28
C GLU A 19 -0.59 16.14 -10.26
N ALA A 20 -0.09 16.50 -9.09
CA ALA A 20 1.20 17.19 -8.96
C ALA A 20 2.35 16.32 -9.47
N SER A 21 2.27 15.00 -9.26
CA SER A 21 3.23 14.05 -9.80
C SER A 21 3.19 14.01 -11.34
N ASP A 22 2.01 14.02 -11.92
CA ASP A 22 1.85 14.06 -13.38
C ASP A 22 2.37 15.36 -13.98
N TYR A 23 2.14 16.49 -13.33
CA TYR A 23 2.68 17.78 -13.76
C TYR A 23 4.21 17.85 -13.67
N MET A 24 4.81 17.28 -12.62
CA MET A 24 6.26 17.16 -12.53
C MET A 24 6.83 16.30 -13.66
N ALA A 25 6.20 15.17 -13.92
CA ALA A 25 6.60 14.27 -14.99
C ALA A 25 6.51 14.90 -16.38
N ALA A 26 5.52 15.75 -16.58
CA ALA A 26 5.35 16.53 -17.81
C ALA A 26 6.28 17.75 -17.90
N GLY A 27 7.09 18.03 -16.86
CA GLY A 27 7.94 19.20 -16.79
C GLY A 27 7.17 20.52 -16.58
N LEU A 28 5.92 20.43 -16.15
CA LEU A 28 5.06 21.59 -15.91
C LEU A 28 5.14 22.11 -14.47
N LEU A 29 5.63 21.31 -13.55
CA LEU A 29 5.82 21.66 -12.15
C LEU A 29 7.25 21.30 -11.73
N HIS A 30 7.97 22.32 -11.25
CA HIS A 30 9.29 22.16 -10.64
C HIS A 30 9.29 22.83 -9.28
N PRO A 31 9.24 22.07 -8.17
CA PRO A 31 9.40 22.66 -6.86
C PRO A 31 10.80 23.31 -6.73
N PRO A 32 10.95 24.39 -5.96
CA PRO A 32 12.25 24.98 -5.72
C PRO A 32 13.23 23.98 -5.09
N GLU A 33 14.46 23.99 -5.55
CA GLU A 33 15.56 23.21 -4.97
C GLU A 33 16.17 23.99 -3.80
N LEU A 34 15.69 23.72 -2.59
CA LEU A 34 16.11 24.39 -1.37
C LEU A 34 16.44 23.36 -0.30
N PRO A 35 17.55 23.50 0.45
CA PRO A 35 17.91 22.60 1.54
C PRO A 35 16.88 22.56 2.68
N SER A 36 16.08 23.60 2.85
CA SER A 36 15.00 23.69 3.83
C SER A 36 13.65 23.20 3.31
N LEU A 37 13.54 22.80 2.03
CA LEU A 37 12.31 22.32 1.42
C LEU A 37 12.37 20.82 1.20
N ILE A 38 11.58 20.06 1.94
CA ILE A 38 11.45 18.62 1.74
C ILE A 38 10.50 18.36 0.57
N TRP A 39 10.97 17.65 -0.45
CA TRP A 39 10.11 17.13 -1.51
C TRP A 39 9.44 15.87 -1.02
N ASN A 40 8.20 16.02 -0.58
CA ASN A 40 7.43 14.92 -0.03
C ASN A 40 6.56 14.29 -1.11
N PHE A 41 6.96 13.10 -1.53
CA PHE A 41 6.25 12.33 -2.54
C PHE A 41 5.15 11.49 -1.89
N SER A 42 3.97 11.57 -2.45
CA SER A 42 2.93 10.58 -2.21
C SER A 42 2.94 9.58 -3.35
N ALA A 43 2.58 8.35 -3.03
CA ALA A 43 2.32 7.35 -4.05
C ALA A 43 1.26 7.90 -5.01
N ALA A 44 1.71 8.29 -6.22
CA ALA A 44 0.81 8.66 -7.28
C ALA A 44 0.01 7.42 -7.67
N ARG A 45 -1.32 7.58 -7.75
CA ARG A 45 -2.22 6.55 -8.26
C ARG A 45 -2.24 5.24 -7.47
N HIS A 46 -2.50 5.34 -6.18
CA HIS A 46 -3.11 4.29 -5.37
C HIS A 46 -2.41 2.93 -5.27
N ASP A 47 -1.45 2.58 -6.10
CA ASP A 47 -0.76 1.29 -6.06
C ASP A 47 0.75 1.40 -5.96
N HIS A 48 1.24 2.52 -5.45
CA HIS A 48 2.52 2.90 -5.83
C HIS A 48 3.53 3.10 -4.81
N PHE A 49 4.65 2.96 -5.37
CA PHE A 49 5.91 3.25 -4.79
C PHE A 49 6.38 4.57 -5.35
N PRO A 50 6.81 5.52 -4.53
CA PRO A 50 7.34 6.78 -5.00
C PRO A 50 8.65 6.62 -5.79
N ALA A 51 9.32 5.46 -5.70
CA ALA A 51 10.61 5.30 -6.34
C ALA A 51 10.60 5.39 -7.86
N PRO A 52 9.64 4.83 -8.61
CA PRO A 52 9.54 5.10 -10.04
C PRO A 52 9.35 6.59 -10.34
N ASP A 53 8.55 7.26 -9.52
CA ASP A 53 8.32 8.69 -9.67
C ASP A 53 9.58 9.49 -9.34
N LEU A 54 10.29 9.15 -8.27
CA LEU A 54 11.57 9.79 -7.92
C LEU A 54 12.62 9.66 -9.02
N ARG A 55 12.73 8.50 -9.64
CA ARG A 55 13.63 8.29 -10.78
C ARG A 55 13.20 9.10 -11.99
N ARG A 56 11.89 9.22 -12.23
CA ARG A 56 11.30 9.97 -13.33
C ARG A 56 11.48 11.49 -13.16
N TYR A 57 11.45 11.98 -11.92
CA TYR A 57 11.55 13.42 -11.63
C TYR A 57 12.97 13.90 -11.45
N HIS A 58 13.96 13.01 -11.49
CA HIS A 58 15.36 13.36 -11.35
C HIS A 58 15.63 14.30 -10.16
N ALA A 59 15.07 13.96 -9.00
CA ALA A 59 15.31 14.76 -7.81
C ALA A 59 16.83 14.95 -7.60
N PRO A 60 17.31 16.20 -7.41
CA PRO A 60 18.73 16.42 -7.16
C PRO A 60 19.21 15.66 -5.93
N ALA A 61 20.42 15.10 -5.99
CA ALA A 61 20.97 14.30 -4.90
C ALA A 61 21.07 15.05 -3.56
N SER A 62 21.13 16.39 -3.60
CA SER A 62 21.15 17.26 -2.43
C SER A 62 19.78 17.66 -1.91
N GLN A 63 18.70 17.28 -2.63
CA GLN A 63 17.35 17.69 -2.24
C GLN A 63 16.84 16.77 -1.13
N PRO A 64 16.41 17.33 0.03
CA PRO A 64 15.76 16.54 1.06
C PRO A 64 14.47 15.92 0.56
N LEU A 65 14.31 14.63 0.82
CA LEU A 65 13.16 13.85 0.39
C LEU A 65 12.24 13.52 1.56
N GLY A 66 10.98 13.31 1.26
CA GLY A 66 9.99 12.77 2.16
C GLY A 66 9.09 11.78 1.45
N TYR A 67 8.43 10.96 2.24
CA TYR A 67 7.49 9.98 1.75
C TYR A 67 6.15 10.10 2.46
N TYR A 68 5.09 10.22 1.68
CA TYR A 68 3.71 10.20 2.17
C TYR A 68 3.12 8.82 1.92
N PHE A 69 2.93 8.07 2.99
CA PHE A 69 2.47 6.69 2.92
C PHE A 69 0.98 6.58 3.26
N ASN A 70 0.20 5.95 2.39
CA ASN A 70 -1.21 5.70 2.62
C ASN A 70 -1.42 4.26 3.11
N VAL A 71 -1.61 4.07 4.40
CA VAL A 71 -2.07 2.80 4.99
C VAL A 71 -3.55 2.60 4.68
N GLN A 72 -4.27 3.72 4.63
CA GLN A 72 -5.70 3.76 4.36
C GLN A 72 -6.00 4.82 3.31
N PHE A 73 -6.83 4.48 2.33
CA PHE A 73 -7.32 5.42 1.35
C PHE A 73 -8.83 5.64 1.50
N THR A 74 -9.25 6.89 1.76
CA THR A 74 -10.62 7.23 2.17
C THR A 74 -11.70 7.05 1.10
N ASN A 75 -11.33 6.96 -0.17
CA ASN A 75 -12.28 6.81 -1.28
C ASN A 75 -12.37 5.38 -1.81
N THR A 76 -11.80 4.41 -1.16
CA THR A 76 -11.39 3.17 -1.82
C THR A 76 -11.92 1.89 -1.23
N GLY A 77 -12.90 1.91 -0.41
CA GLY A 77 -13.60 0.70 0.04
C GLY A 77 -12.87 -0.19 1.07
N SER A 78 -11.57 -0.08 1.25
CA SER A 78 -10.83 -0.90 2.23
C SER A 78 -10.43 -0.12 3.49
N HIS A 79 -11.31 0.71 3.99
CA HIS A 79 -11.05 1.54 5.17
C HIS A 79 -10.67 0.77 6.44
N LEU A 80 -10.99 -0.51 6.51
CA LEU A 80 -10.74 -1.35 7.67
C LEU A 80 -9.71 -2.46 7.38
N ALA A 81 -9.23 -2.58 6.14
CA ALA A 81 -8.31 -3.63 5.73
C ALA A 81 -6.92 -3.07 5.45
N ASP A 82 -5.91 -3.57 6.13
CA ASP A 82 -4.51 -3.22 5.91
C ASP A 82 -4.02 -3.88 4.61
N GLY A 83 -3.78 -3.08 3.59
CA GLY A 83 -3.30 -3.54 2.29
C GLY A 83 -1.82 -3.31 2.05
N GLU A 84 -1.14 -2.63 2.97
CA GLU A 84 0.22 -2.17 2.70
C GLU A 84 1.31 -3.05 3.34
N GLY A 85 1.15 -3.48 4.54
CA GLY A 85 2.06 -4.37 5.22
C GLY A 85 3.49 -3.87 5.45
N PRO A 86 4.19 -4.43 6.44
CA PRO A 86 5.55 -3.99 6.79
C PRO A 86 6.56 -4.14 5.65
N TRP A 87 6.47 -5.23 4.89
CA TRP A 87 7.42 -5.53 3.81
C TRP A 87 7.38 -4.53 2.67
N LYS A 88 6.17 -4.11 2.29
CA LYS A 88 5.99 -3.09 1.26
C LYS A 88 6.54 -1.75 1.71
N MET A 89 6.29 -1.36 2.95
CA MET A 89 6.86 -0.14 3.52
C MET A 89 8.38 -0.18 3.56
N GLU A 90 8.96 -1.28 4.03
CA GLU A 90 10.41 -1.46 4.07
C GLU A 90 11.02 -1.29 2.67
N GLN A 91 10.45 -1.97 1.68
CA GLN A 91 10.92 -1.86 0.31
C GLN A 91 10.86 -0.42 -0.22
N ASN A 92 9.77 0.28 0.05
CA ASN A 92 9.62 1.67 -0.35
C ASN A 92 10.67 2.58 0.28
N HIS A 93 10.95 2.41 1.56
CA HIS A 93 11.97 3.19 2.23
C HIS A 93 13.39 2.88 1.71
N ARG A 94 13.70 1.62 1.40
CA ARG A 94 14.97 1.25 0.76
C ARG A 94 15.12 1.93 -0.59
N MET A 95 14.08 1.90 -1.40
CA MET A 95 14.09 2.56 -2.71
C MET A 95 14.23 4.07 -2.62
N LEU A 96 13.64 4.72 -1.61
CA LEU A 96 13.84 6.14 -1.35
C LEU A 96 15.30 6.45 -1.01
N LEU A 97 15.92 5.66 -0.14
CA LEU A 97 17.32 5.82 0.23
C LEU A 97 18.28 5.60 -0.95
N ASP A 98 17.92 4.69 -1.85
CA ASP A 98 18.68 4.47 -3.09
C ASP A 98 18.58 5.64 -4.07
N CYS A 99 17.46 6.39 -4.03
CA CYS A 99 17.25 7.58 -4.87
C CYS A 99 17.88 8.84 -4.29
N GLY A 100 17.89 8.96 -2.96
CA GLY A 100 18.48 10.08 -2.26
C GLY A 100 18.69 9.78 -0.78
N PRO A 101 19.91 9.91 -0.27
CA PRO A 101 20.23 9.51 1.10
C PRO A 101 19.64 10.42 2.18
N ASP A 102 19.14 11.61 1.83
CA ASP A 102 18.61 12.59 2.78
C ASP A 102 17.08 12.51 2.89
N VAL A 103 16.59 11.40 3.43
CA VAL A 103 15.16 11.22 3.73
C VAL A 103 14.85 11.76 5.13
N ARG A 104 14.16 12.90 5.19
CA ARG A 104 13.92 13.65 6.45
C ARG A 104 12.50 13.54 6.99
N LEU A 105 11.55 13.08 6.18
CA LEU A 105 10.15 13.10 6.56
C LEU A 105 9.45 11.83 6.08
N SER A 106 8.64 11.25 6.95
CA SER A 106 7.65 10.28 6.54
C SER A 106 6.30 10.67 7.14
N ILE A 107 5.28 10.68 6.31
CA ILE A 107 3.91 10.95 6.70
C ILE A 107 3.11 9.68 6.50
N VAL A 108 2.29 9.34 7.48
CA VAL A 108 1.36 8.22 7.38
C VAL A 108 -0.07 8.74 7.37
N ASN A 109 -0.80 8.42 6.33
CA ASN A 109 -2.24 8.59 6.30
C ASN A 109 -2.90 7.32 6.84
N SER A 110 -3.44 7.41 8.05
CA SER A 110 -4.17 6.33 8.70
C SER A 110 -5.40 6.93 9.39
N GLY A 111 -6.58 6.66 8.85
CA GLY A 111 -7.83 7.13 9.46
C GLY A 111 -8.21 6.35 10.71
N ASN A 112 -7.83 5.08 10.78
CA ASN A 112 -8.16 4.17 11.87
C ASN A 112 -6.90 3.57 12.48
N THR A 113 -6.50 4.03 13.64
CA THR A 113 -5.30 3.52 14.31
C THR A 113 -5.48 2.14 14.91
N ARG A 114 -6.72 1.81 15.28
CA ARG A 114 -7.06 0.54 15.94
C ARG A 114 -6.94 -0.67 15.03
N GLU A 115 -7.26 -0.50 13.75
CA GLU A 115 -7.24 -1.57 12.76
C GLU A 115 -5.83 -1.80 12.17
N PHE A 116 -4.92 -0.83 12.29
CA PHE A 116 -3.59 -0.87 11.66
C PHE A 116 -2.41 -0.86 12.64
N PRO A 117 -2.50 -1.49 13.82
CA PRO A 117 -1.44 -1.40 14.82
C PRO A 117 -0.12 -2.02 14.34
N LEU A 118 -0.17 -3.10 13.55
CA LEU A 118 1.02 -3.73 12.98
C LEU A 118 1.76 -2.76 12.06
N THR A 119 1.06 -2.23 11.08
CA THR A 119 1.66 -1.35 10.04
C THR A 119 2.13 -0.02 10.63
N LEU A 120 1.37 0.58 11.54
CA LEU A 120 1.78 1.81 12.22
C LEU A 120 3.00 1.60 13.14
N SER A 121 3.05 0.48 13.86
CA SER A 121 4.20 0.14 14.69
C SER A 121 5.44 -0.17 13.86
N ALA A 122 5.28 -0.85 12.72
CA ALA A 122 6.34 -1.08 11.75
C ALA A 122 6.91 0.23 11.23
N HIS A 123 6.04 1.15 10.80
CA HIS A 123 6.46 2.47 10.35
C HIS A 123 7.22 3.25 11.41
N ALA A 124 6.72 3.29 12.64
CA ALA A 124 7.40 3.95 13.74
C ALA A 124 8.79 3.34 14.01
N ARG A 125 8.90 2.01 13.94
CA ARG A 125 10.17 1.31 14.11
C ARG A 125 11.14 1.59 12.97
N MET A 126 10.67 1.66 11.72
CA MET A 126 11.46 2.06 10.56
C MET A 126 12.02 3.47 10.73
N MET A 127 11.19 4.42 11.16
CA MET A 127 11.61 5.80 11.33
C MET A 127 12.59 5.99 12.49
N TRP A 128 12.56 5.11 13.47
CA TRP A 128 13.50 5.14 14.59
C TRP A 128 14.91 4.67 14.19
N ASP A 129 15.01 3.54 13.51
CA ASP A 129 16.30 2.99 13.06
C ASP A 129 16.08 2.07 11.83
N PHE A 130 16.07 2.69 10.67
CA PHE A 130 15.88 1.96 9.43
C PHE A 130 17.05 1.05 9.07
N THR A 131 18.26 1.38 9.50
CA THR A 131 19.47 0.60 9.15
C THR A 131 19.42 -0.81 9.73
N ARG A 132 18.74 -0.97 10.86
CA ARG A 132 18.56 -2.25 11.56
C ARG A 132 17.18 -2.86 11.37
N TYR A 133 16.32 -2.21 10.59
CA TYR A 133 14.97 -2.71 10.39
C TYR A 133 14.96 -3.93 9.46
N ASP A 134 14.13 -4.89 9.81
CA ASP A 134 13.81 -6.07 9.02
C ASP A 134 12.37 -6.48 9.35
N SER A 135 11.53 -6.59 8.32
CA SER A 135 10.09 -6.82 8.48
C SER A 135 9.76 -8.17 9.09
N GLU A 136 10.54 -9.22 8.81
CA GLU A 136 10.28 -10.55 9.37
C GLU A 136 10.60 -10.59 10.86
N ARG A 137 11.73 -10.03 11.24
CA ARG A 137 12.11 -9.90 12.65
C ARG A 137 11.13 -9.02 13.41
N PHE A 138 10.75 -7.88 12.82
CA PHE A 138 9.76 -6.99 13.42
C PHE A 138 8.43 -7.71 13.66
N LEU A 139 7.91 -8.45 12.67
CA LEU A 139 6.67 -9.21 12.80
C LEU A 139 6.75 -10.23 13.94
N ALA A 140 7.85 -10.98 14.01
CA ALA A 140 8.06 -11.96 15.07
C ALA A 140 8.08 -11.30 16.47
N GLU A 141 8.84 -10.19 16.62
CA GLU A 141 8.92 -9.43 17.88
C GLU A 141 7.57 -8.81 18.27
N PHE A 142 6.83 -8.25 17.29
CA PHE A 142 5.50 -7.67 17.49
C PHE A 142 4.53 -8.74 17.98
N CYS A 143 4.46 -9.87 17.30
CA CYS A 143 3.53 -10.94 17.66
C CYS A 143 3.90 -11.62 18.99
N ALA A 144 5.19 -11.81 19.28
CA ALA A 144 5.62 -12.35 20.57
C ALA A 144 5.25 -11.40 21.73
N ARG A 145 5.37 -10.09 21.53
CA ARG A 145 5.01 -9.07 22.53
C ARG A 145 3.51 -9.04 22.84
N HIS A 146 2.67 -9.16 21.83
CA HIS A 146 1.22 -9.00 21.95
C HIS A 146 0.48 -10.31 22.24
N PHE A 147 1.03 -11.46 21.84
CA PHE A 147 0.37 -12.77 21.93
C PHE A 147 1.21 -13.83 22.66
N GLY A 148 2.34 -13.41 23.23
CA GLY A 148 3.25 -14.28 23.95
C GLY A 148 3.97 -15.32 23.07
N GLU A 149 4.85 -16.09 23.71
CA GLU A 149 5.65 -17.10 23.02
C GLU A 149 4.81 -18.25 22.43
N LYS A 150 3.70 -18.57 23.08
CA LYS A 150 2.83 -19.67 22.69
C LYS A 150 2.05 -19.38 21.40
N HIS A 151 1.45 -18.21 21.29
CA HIS A 151 0.56 -17.85 20.17
C HIS A 151 1.19 -16.89 19.18
N GLY A 152 2.23 -16.16 19.56
CA GLY A 152 2.93 -15.21 18.70
C GLY A 152 3.36 -15.78 17.35
N PRO A 153 4.02 -16.95 17.29
CA PRO A 153 4.43 -17.54 16.01
C PRO A 153 3.24 -17.88 15.10
N GLN A 154 2.12 -18.32 15.67
CA GLN A 154 0.90 -18.64 14.92
C GLN A 154 0.26 -17.37 14.34
N VAL A 155 0.19 -16.31 15.15
CA VAL A 155 -0.35 -15.02 14.71
C VAL A 155 0.56 -14.38 13.65
N ALA A 156 1.89 -14.48 13.80
CA ALA A 156 2.83 -14.01 12.78
C ALA A 156 2.65 -14.72 11.44
N ALA A 157 2.44 -16.04 11.47
CA ALA A 157 2.13 -16.80 10.26
C ALA A 157 0.80 -16.34 9.62
N LEU A 158 -0.23 -16.09 10.43
CA LEU A 158 -1.53 -15.59 9.93
C LEU A 158 -1.42 -14.19 9.32
N TYR A 159 -0.67 -13.28 9.89
CA TYR A 159 -0.40 -11.97 9.27
C TYR A 159 0.32 -12.13 7.93
N ARG A 160 1.33 -12.97 7.85
CA ARG A 160 2.04 -13.23 6.59
C ARG A 160 1.11 -13.81 5.54
N ASP A 161 0.25 -14.77 5.91
CA ASP A 161 -0.73 -15.37 5.01
C ASP A 161 -1.79 -14.35 4.58
N TYR A 162 -2.22 -13.45 5.48
CA TYR A 162 -3.14 -12.37 5.18
C TYR A 162 -2.58 -11.44 4.08
N PHE A 163 -1.37 -10.93 4.24
CA PHE A 163 -0.77 -10.08 3.21
C PHE A 163 -0.46 -10.85 1.92
N ASN A 164 -0.21 -12.15 2.00
CA ASN A 164 -0.04 -13.02 0.86
C ASN A 164 -1.37 -13.42 0.18
N ALA A 165 -2.51 -13.18 0.80
CA ALA A 165 -3.80 -13.50 0.22
C ALA A 165 -4.22 -12.52 -0.88
N TYR A 166 -3.73 -11.30 -0.85
CA TYR A 166 -4.03 -10.30 -1.87
C TYR A 166 -3.66 -10.79 -3.27
N TRP A 167 -4.43 -10.35 -4.24
CA TRP A 167 -4.18 -10.65 -5.63
C TRP A 167 -2.96 -9.90 -6.15
N GLN A 168 -2.09 -10.62 -6.84
CA GLN A 168 -0.96 -10.01 -7.53
C GLN A 168 -1.45 -9.41 -8.86
N GLN A 169 -1.63 -8.11 -8.90
CA GLN A 169 -2.25 -7.40 -10.02
C GLN A 169 -1.30 -7.05 -11.15
N ARG A 170 0.01 -7.05 -10.91
CA ARG A 170 1.01 -6.78 -11.93
C ARG A 170 2.34 -7.44 -11.60
N LYS A 171 3.16 -7.64 -12.63
CA LYS A 171 4.57 -7.91 -12.40
C LYS A 171 5.22 -6.68 -11.81
N SER A 172 5.96 -6.87 -10.73
CA SER A 172 6.85 -5.86 -10.24
C SER A 172 8.21 -6.08 -10.88
N ASP A 173 8.73 -5.06 -11.55
CA ASP A 173 10.12 -4.96 -11.99
C ASP A 173 11.06 -4.56 -10.85
N ILE A 174 10.50 -4.34 -9.68
CA ILE A 174 11.21 -3.96 -8.47
C ILE A 174 11.68 -5.22 -7.76
N PRO A 175 12.98 -5.45 -7.60
CA PRO A 175 13.49 -6.60 -6.89
C PRO A 175 12.92 -6.71 -5.47
N GLY A 176 12.53 -7.92 -5.06
CA GLY A 176 11.97 -8.17 -3.74
C GLY A 176 10.50 -7.81 -3.57
N PHE A 177 9.84 -7.38 -4.65
CA PHE A 177 8.43 -6.98 -4.63
C PHE A 177 7.53 -7.90 -5.49
N PRO A 178 7.39 -9.18 -5.15
CA PRO A 178 6.65 -10.12 -5.98
C PRO A 178 5.14 -9.94 -5.90
N ARG A 179 4.64 -9.16 -4.92
CA ARG A 179 3.20 -9.08 -4.65
C ARG A 179 2.75 -7.66 -4.44
N GLN A 180 1.59 -7.34 -5.01
CA GLN A 180 0.92 -6.08 -4.80
C GLN A 180 -0.27 -6.29 -3.90
N TYR A 181 -0.28 -5.59 -2.80
CA TYR A 181 -1.30 -5.69 -1.77
C TYR A 181 -2.43 -4.71 -2.05
N LEU A 182 -2.99 -4.76 -3.26
CA LEU A 182 -3.91 -3.69 -3.61
C LEU A 182 -5.31 -4.17 -3.88
N PHE A 183 -6.14 -3.80 -2.95
CA PHE A 183 -7.58 -3.71 -3.13
C PHE A 183 -7.96 -2.22 -3.01
N HIS A 184 -7.55 -1.42 -3.99
CA HIS A 184 -7.80 0.00 -3.98
C HIS A 184 -8.95 0.40 -4.89
N ASP A 185 -9.61 1.48 -4.54
CA ASP A 185 -10.43 2.30 -5.42
C ASP A 185 -11.67 1.63 -5.98
N LEU A 186 -12.23 0.65 -5.29
CA LEU A 186 -13.34 -0.08 -5.86
C LEU A 186 -13.04 -0.61 -7.27
N ARG A 187 -11.78 -0.89 -7.57
CA ARG A 187 -11.31 -1.20 -8.94
C ARG A 187 -12.02 -2.38 -9.53
N VAL A 188 -12.19 -3.42 -8.73
CA VAL A 188 -12.94 -4.60 -9.16
C VAL A 188 -14.38 -4.22 -9.48
N ALA A 189 -15.03 -3.43 -8.60
CA ALA A 189 -16.37 -2.96 -8.82
C ALA A 189 -16.46 -1.99 -10.04
N ARG A 190 -15.44 -1.17 -10.25
CA ARG A 190 -15.35 -0.32 -11.44
C ARG A 190 -15.16 -1.13 -12.71
N ALA A 191 -14.25 -2.10 -12.70
CA ALA A 191 -14.05 -3.00 -13.83
C ALA A 191 -15.33 -3.78 -14.16
N ALA A 192 -15.99 -4.35 -13.16
CA ALA A 192 -17.27 -5.03 -13.34
C ALA A 192 -18.35 -4.10 -13.90
N ARG A 193 -18.47 -2.89 -13.36
CA ARG A 193 -19.39 -1.87 -13.86
C ARG A 193 -19.11 -1.52 -15.32
N ASP A 194 -17.85 -1.30 -15.66
CA ASP A 194 -17.47 -0.87 -17.01
C ASP A 194 -17.67 -2.00 -18.02
N LEU A 195 -17.46 -3.23 -17.61
CA LEU A 195 -17.84 -4.41 -18.40
C LEU A 195 -19.34 -4.53 -18.60
N MET A 196 -20.14 -4.37 -17.54
CA MET A 196 -21.60 -4.38 -17.66
C MET A 196 -22.09 -3.28 -18.57
N ARG A 197 -21.52 -2.09 -18.47
CA ARG A 197 -21.82 -0.97 -19.39
C ARG A 197 -21.45 -1.30 -20.84
N ALA A 198 -20.30 -1.91 -21.06
CA ALA A 198 -19.86 -2.29 -22.39
C ALA A 198 -20.73 -3.38 -23.02
N THR A 199 -21.43 -4.21 -22.24
CA THR A 199 -22.40 -5.18 -22.77
C THR A 199 -23.69 -4.52 -23.25
N VAL A 200 -24.07 -3.39 -22.66
CA VAL A 200 -25.29 -2.63 -23.03
C VAL A 200 -25.00 -1.57 -24.07
N ASN A 201 -23.90 -0.85 -23.93
CA ASN A 201 -23.41 0.16 -24.85
C ASN A 201 -21.98 -0.19 -25.24
N PRO A 202 -21.74 -0.77 -26.41
CA PRO A 202 -20.39 -1.13 -26.83
C PRO A 202 -19.46 0.08 -26.78
N VAL A 203 -18.38 -0.05 -26.02
CA VAL A 203 -17.30 0.94 -25.93
C VAL A 203 -16.10 0.41 -26.73
N PRO A 204 -15.35 1.27 -27.41
CA PRO A 204 -14.13 0.85 -28.06
C PRO A 204 -13.17 0.15 -27.07
N GLU A 205 -12.54 -0.94 -27.52
CA GLU A 205 -11.61 -1.71 -26.68
C GLU A 205 -10.47 -0.82 -26.14
N ALA A 206 -10.00 0.13 -26.92
CA ALA A 206 -8.98 1.10 -26.49
C ALA A 206 -9.42 1.93 -25.28
N GLU A 207 -10.71 2.25 -25.18
CA GLU A 207 -11.25 2.97 -24.02
C GLU A 207 -11.35 2.06 -22.78
N LEU A 208 -11.76 0.81 -22.96
CA LEU A 208 -11.76 -0.19 -21.87
C LEU A 208 -10.35 -0.50 -21.36
N LEU A 209 -9.36 -0.48 -22.24
CA LEU A 209 -7.96 -0.72 -21.92
C LEU A 209 -7.22 0.55 -21.46
N GLY A 210 -7.86 1.70 -21.50
CA GLY A 210 -7.29 2.98 -21.06
C GLY A 210 -7.06 3.06 -19.56
N ASP A 211 -6.34 4.09 -19.13
CA ASP A 211 -5.92 4.32 -17.75
C ASP A 211 -7.06 4.40 -16.72
N ARG A 212 -8.29 4.64 -17.14
CA ARG A 212 -9.49 4.71 -16.29
C ARG A 212 -10.34 3.45 -16.33
N GLY A 213 -10.00 2.48 -17.17
CA GLY A 213 -10.70 1.22 -17.33
C GLY A 213 -9.87 0.03 -16.84
N ILE A 214 -10.08 -1.13 -17.46
CA ILE A 214 -9.37 -2.38 -17.14
C ILE A 214 -7.85 -2.25 -17.33
N GLY A 215 -7.40 -1.41 -18.24
CA GLY A 215 -5.99 -1.13 -18.50
C GLY A 215 -5.25 -0.56 -17.29
N TYR A 216 -5.97 0.11 -16.40
CA TYR A 216 -5.42 0.63 -15.14
C TYR A 216 -4.85 -0.48 -14.23
N TYR A 217 -5.34 -1.68 -14.35
CA TYR A 217 -4.86 -2.80 -13.54
C TYR A 217 -3.49 -3.34 -13.94
N ARG A 218 -2.92 -2.90 -15.04
CA ARG A 218 -1.62 -3.39 -15.55
C ARG A 218 -1.44 -4.89 -15.36
N ILE A 219 -2.47 -5.64 -15.75
CA ILE A 219 -2.54 -7.08 -15.57
C ILE A 219 -1.64 -7.75 -16.60
N VAL A 220 -0.97 -8.79 -16.19
CA VAL A 220 -0.14 -9.59 -17.08
C VAL A 220 -1.01 -10.61 -17.83
N PRO A 221 -0.82 -10.75 -19.14
CA PRO A 221 0.09 -10.01 -20.02
C PRO A 221 -0.42 -8.60 -20.36
N GLU A 222 0.48 -7.60 -20.39
CA GLU A 222 0.13 -6.19 -20.53
C GLU A 222 -0.50 -5.84 -21.88
N ASP A 223 -0.11 -6.56 -22.93
CA ASP A 223 -0.57 -6.40 -24.32
C ASP A 223 -1.82 -7.22 -24.65
N SER A 224 -2.42 -7.86 -23.67
CA SER A 224 -3.64 -8.65 -23.88
C SER A 224 -4.86 -7.77 -24.13
N GLY A 225 -5.78 -8.29 -24.93
CA GLY A 225 -7.09 -7.68 -25.12
C GLY A 225 -7.96 -7.69 -23.84
N ALA A 226 -9.03 -6.91 -23.86
CA ALA A 226 -9.91 -6.69 -22.73
C ALA A 226 -10.45 -7.99 -22.13
N ALA A 227 -10.88 -8.94 -22.95
CA ALA A 227 -11.43 -10.22 -22.47
C ALA A 227 -10.42 -11.01 -21.60
N THR A 228 -9.14 -11.07 -22.02
CA THR A 228 -8.08 -11.75 -21.28
C THR A 228 -7.80 -11.06 -19.94
N LYS A 229 -7.79 -9.71 -19.93
CA LYS A 229 -7.60 -8.94 -18.71
C LYS A 229 -8.75 -9.12 -17.73
N VAL A 230 -9.99 -9.16 -18.23
CA VAL A 230 -11.18 -9.45 -17.41
C VAL A 230 -11.09 -10.81 -16.76
N GLU A 231 -10.74 -11.83 -17.55
CA GLU A 231 -10.60 -13.19 -17.01
C GLU A 231 -9.48 -13.28 -15.97
N ALA A 232 -8.37 -12.59 -16.17
CA ALA A 232 -7.30 -12.50 -15.19
C ALA A 232 -7.77 -11.82 -13.88
N VAL A 233 -8.58 -10.75 -13.97
CA VAL A 233 -9.21 -10.09 -12.80
C VAL A 233 -10.11 -11.08 -12.07
N ARG A 234 -10.99 -11.76 -12.79
CA ARG A 234 -11.93 -12.74 -12.22
C ARG A 234 -11.22 -13.85 -11.48
N LEU A 235 -10.24 -14.49 -12.13
CA LEU A 235 -9.45 -15.56 -11.53
C LEU A 235 -8.63 -15.07 -10.33
N GLY A 236 -8.00 -13.89 -10.45
CA GLY A 236 -7.22 -13.29 -9.37
C GLY A 236 -8.06 -13.03 -8.12
N ASN A 237 -9.29 -12.52 -8.29
CA ASN A 237 -10.21 -12.30 -7.17
C ASN A 237 -10.71 -13.60 -6.55
N GLN A 238 -11.08 -14.58 -7.36
CA GLN A 238 -11.46 -15.90 -6.83
C GLN A 238 -10.35 -16.53 -6.00
N GLN A 239 -9.11 -16.45 -6.46
CA GLN A 239 -7.96 -16.95 -5.71
C GLN A 239 -7.72 -16.14 -4.42
N ALA A 240 -7.91 -14.83 -4.45
CA ALA A 240 -7.80 -13.98 -3.28
C ALA A 240 -8.90 -14.31 -2.27
N ALA A 241 -10.16 -14.42 -2.71
CA ALA A 241 -11.29 -14.82 -1.86
C ALA A 241 -11.02 -16.13 -1.13
N ALA A 242 -10.58 -17.17 -1.85
CA ALA A 242 -10.26 -18.45 -1.25
C ALA A 242 -9.13 -18.36 -0.20
N ARG A 243 -8.06 -17.60 -0.49
CA ARG A 243 -6.96 -17.41 0.46
C ARG A 243 -7.40 -16.62 1.69
N PHE A 244 -8.16 -15.54 1.53
CA PHE A 244 -8.68 -14.78 2.66
C PHE A 244 -9.67 -15.58 3.50
N ALA A 245 -10.52 -16.41 2.87
CA ALA A 245 -11.43 -17.30 3.58
C ALA A 245 -10.67 -18.33 4.44
N GLU A 246 -9.57 -18.89 3.93
CA GLU A 246 -8.70 -19.78 4.69
C GLU A 246 -8.04 -19.07 5.87
N VAL A 247 -7.51 -17.85 5.67
CA VAL A 247 -6.96 -17.05 6.77
C VAL A 247 -8.03 -16.75 7.81
N ALA A 248 -9.23 -16.34 7.38
CA ALA A 248 -10.35 -16.07 8.28
C ALA A 248 -10.75 -17.29 9.10
N HIS A 249 -10.83 -18.46 8.47
CA HIS A 249 -11.13 -19.73 9.15
C HIS A 249 -10.09 -20.08 10.22
N ARG A 250 -8.81 -19.93 9.90
CA ARG A 250 -7.72 -20.16 10.86
C ARG A 250 -7.72 -19.12 12.00
N CYS A 251 -8.08 -17.88 11.70
CA CYS A 251 -8.30 -16.88 12.73
C CYS A 251 -9.47 -17.25 13.64
N ASP A 252 -10.58 -17.76 13.11
CA ASP A 252 -11.73 -18.22 13.89
C ASP A 252 -11.37 -19.39 14.82
N THR A 253 -10.46 -20.26 14.38
CA THR A 253 -9.97 -21.39 15.18
C THR A 253 -9.03 -20.93 16.30
N LEU A 254 -8.20 -19.92 16.06
CA LEU A 254 -7.22 -19.41 17.03
C LEU A 254 -7.85 -18.46 18.07
N SER A 255 -8.78 -17.61 17.65
CA SER A 255 -9.35 -16.55 18.49
C SER A 255 -9.86 -17.06 19.85
N PRO A 256 -10.61 -18.18 19.97
CA PRO A 256 -11.06 -18.70 21.25
C PRO A 256 -9.94 -19.17 22.19
N GLN A 257 -8.75 -19.41 21.68
CA GLN A 257 -7.60 -19.90 22.44
C GLN A 257 -6.80 -18.78 23.09
N LEU A 258 -7.04 -17.55 22.65
CA LEU A 258 -6.43 -16.34 23.20
C LEU A 258 -7.18 -15.88 24.47
N ASP A 259 -6.47 -15.23 25.39
CA ASP A 259 -7.13 -14.56 26.49
C ASP A 259 -8.00 -13.37 26.03
N ALA A 260 -8.78 -12.79 26.93
CA ALA A 260 -9.79 -11.80 26.54
C ALA A 260 -9.17 -10.51 25.96
N GLN A 261 -8.02 -10.09 26.48
CA GLN A 261 -7.34 -8.88 26.00
C GLN A 261 -6.72 -9.09 24.63
N ASP A 262 -5.95 -10.15 24.48
CA ASP A 262 -5.26 -10.51 23.24
C ASP A 262 -6.26 -10.85 22.14
N ARG A 263 -7.38 -11.50 22.49
CA ARG A 263 -8.47 -11.81 21.56
C ARG A 263 -9.07 -10.55 20.97
N GLY A 264 -9.40 -9.56 21.81
CA GLY A 264 -9.96 -8.29 21.33
C GLY A 264 -9.04 -7.58 20.34
N PHE A 265 -7.75 -7.57 20.63
CA PHE A 265 -6.73 -7.02 19.74
C PHE A 265 -6.59 -7.82 18.44
N PHE A 266 -6.47 -9.13 18.53
CA PHE A 266 -6.38 -10.04 17.39
C PHE A 266 -7.61 -9.96 16.48
N ASP A 267 -8.80 -9.97 17.04
CA ASP A 267 -10.05 -9.93 16.28
C ASP A 267 -10.17 -8.65 15.46
N GLN A 268 -9.73 -7.51 15.97
CA GLN A 268 -9.80 -6.24 15.26
C GLN A 268 -8.67 -6.05 14.24
N SER A 269 -7.46 -6.41 14.60
CA SER A 269 -6.29 -6.13 13.79
C SER A 269 -6.03 -7.15 12.68
N LEU A 270 -6.63 -8.35 12.75
CA LEU A 270 -6.42 -9.40 11.75
C LEU A 270 -7.68 -10.14 11.35
N ARG A 271 -8.40 -10.74 12.32
CA ARG A 271 -9.54 -11.62 12.02
C ARG A 271 -10.67 -10.92 11.27
N LEU A 272 -11.07 -9.73 11.74
CA LEU A 272 -12.10 -8.92 11.08
C LEU A 272 -11.66 -8.53 9.67
N GLN A 273 -10.41 -8.15 9.51
CA GLN A 273 -9.86 -7.75 8.22
C GLN A 273 -9.84 -8.92 7.22
N ALA A 274 -9.44 -10.11 7.66
CA ALA A 274 -9.45 -11.30 6.81
C ALA A 274 -10.88 -11.65 6.34
N ARG A 275 -11.87 -11.58 7.22
CA ARG A 275 -13.28 -11.79 6.88
C ARG A 275 -13.82 -10.73 5.93
N LEU A 276 -13.47 -9.47 6.17
CA LEU A 276 -13.85 -8.36 5.30
C LEU A 276 -13.29 -8.56 3.89
N MET A 277 -12.02 -8.93 3.81
CA MET A 277 -11.36 -9.13 2.52
C MET A 277 -11.84 -10.40 1.80
N ALA A 278 -12.20 -11.46 2.51
CA ALA A 278 -12.85 -12.63 1.90
C ALA A 278 -14.15 -12.20 1.22
N ALA A 279 -15.05 -11.53 1.95
CA ALA A 279 -16.34 -11.08 1.41
C ALA A 279 -16.19 -10.03 0.30
N ALA A 280 -15.17 -9.18 0.36
CA ALA A 280 -14.94 -8.14 -0.65
C ALA A 280 -14.34 -8.71 -1.96
N SER A 281 -13.75 -9.90 -1.91
CA SER A 281 -13.11 -10.54 -3.06
C SER A 281 -14.05 -11.53 -3.78
N GLU A 282 -15.17 -11.91 -3.18
CA GLU A 282 -16.25 -12.71 -3.80
C GLU A 282 -17.02 -11.87 -4.86
#